data_6f6f4bc04b70c3758ef90ba0a75e96e1
#
_entry.id   6f6f4bc04b70c3758ef90ba0a75e96e1
#
_cell.length_a   1.000
_cell.length_b   1.000
_cell.length_c   1.000
_cell.angle_alpha   90.00
_cell.angle_beta   90.00
_cell.angle_gamma   90.00
#
_symmetry.space_group_name_H-M   'P 1'
#
loop_
_entity.id
_entity.type
_entity.pdbx_description
1 polymer ?
#
loop_
_entity_poly.entity_id
_entity_poly.type
_entity_poly.pdbx_seq_one_letter_code
_entity_poly.pdbx_strand_id
1 'polypeptide(L)'
;GADNKKHINKIRGPSLKYCYGDEIATWDEGVFQMLKSRLDKPYSKFDGTCNPEGPSHWFKKFLDSDADIYQQKYTLYDNPFLAKEVLQALETEYRGTVFFDRYILGDWKAAEGTIYMLFADKTKDFLVDNVKEQLAIVTIGVDYGAGKSKIKFVASGITYNFRNVYVLDEMDLSGVYDPEQIYEKFI
;
A
#
# COMPACT_ATOMS: atom_id res chain seq x y z
N GLY A 1 0.33 -4.37 -20.83
CA GLY A 1 0.08 -3.81 -19.51
C GLY A 1 1.28 -3.87 -18.58
N ALA A 2 1.23 -3.14 -17.51
CA ALA A 2 2.28 -3.09 -16.49
C ALA A 2 1.83 -3.73 -15.15
N ASP A 3 0.69 -4.35 -15.17
CA ASP A 3 -0.05 -4.95 -14.06
C ASP A 3 0.50 -6.29 -13.55
N ASN A 4 1.54 -6.85 -14.21
CA ASN A 4 2.07 -8.16 -13.89
C ASN A 4 3.60 -8.17 -13.97
N LYS A 5 4.27 -8.80 -12.98
CA LYS A 5 5.72 -9.01 -12.93
C LYS A 5 6.33 -9.61 -14.19
N LYS A 6 5.59 -10.45 -14.92
CA LYS A 6 6.03 -11.00 -16.20
C LYS A 6 6.35 -9.95 -17.26
N HIS A 7 5.77 -8.74 -17.12
CA HIS A 7 5.99 -7.63 -18.05
C HIS A 7 7.35 -6.93 -17.83
N ILE A 8 8.03 -7.16 -16.72
CA ILE A 8 9.38 -6.63 -16.45
C ILE A 8 10.35 -6.95 -17.59
N ASN A 9 10.25 -8.15 -18.16
CA ASN A 9 11.14 -8.58 -19.24
C ASN A 9 10.97 -7.77 -20.53
N LYS A 10 9.80 -7.17 -20.76
CA LYS A 10 9.51 -6.36 -21.96
C LYS A 10 10.24 -5.02 -21.96
N ILE A 11 10.61 -4.53 -20.77
CA ILE A 11 11.25 -3.22 -20.60
C ILE A 11 12.72 -3.31 -20.16
N ARG A 12 13.29 -4.51 -20.09
CA ARG A 12 14.69 -4.71 -19.66
C ARG A 12 15.75 -4.18 -20.63
N GLY A 13 15.45 -4.14 -21.92
CA GLY A 13 16.44 -3.85 -22.95
C GLY A 13 16.60 -2.36 -23.31
N PRO A 14 15.52 -1.58 -23.47
CA PRO A 14 15.60 -0.23 -23.98
C PRO A 14 16.16 0.75 -22.98
N SER A 15 16.88 1.76 -23.47
CA SER A 15 17.33 2.95 -22.76
C SER A 15 16.39 4.10 -23.14
N LEU A 16 15.69 4.66 -22.18
CA LEU A 16 14.60 5.60 -22.40
C LEU A 16 14.97 7.01 -21.97
N LYS A 17 14.49 8.00 -22.71
CA LYS A 17 14.57 9.40 -22.32
C LYS A 17 13.27 9.94 -21.76
N TYR A 18 12.16 9.35 -22.15
CA TYR A 18 10.83 9.73 -21.69
C TYR A 18 9.91 8.51 -21.65
N CYS A 19 9.05 8.48 -20.66
CA CYS A 19 7.96 7.54 -20.59
C CYS A 19 6.74 8.22 -19.97
N TYR A 20 5.57 7.91 -20.50
CA TYR A 20 4.29 8.23 -19.90
C TYR A 20 3.64 6.96 -19.38
N GLY A 21 3.15 7.01 -18.16
CA GLY A 21 2.40 5.93 -17.53
C GLY A 21 0.97 6.35 -17.23
N ASP A 22 0.01 5.51 -17.60
CA ASP A 22 -1.38 5.71 -17.27
C ASP A 22 -1.81 4.72 -16.21
N GLU A 23 -2.66 5.15 -15.28
CA GLU A 23 -3.17 4.33 -14.16
C GLU A 23 -2.05 3.62 -13.35
N ILE A 24 -0.99 4.35 -12.99
CA ILE A 24 0.22 3.78 -12.39
C ILE A 24 -0.07 3.02 -11.10
N ALA A 25 -1.08 3.42 -10.33
CA ALA A 25 -1.48 2.69 -9.12
C ALA A 25 -1.89 1.24 -9.40
N THR A 26 -2.28 0.90 -10.63
CA THR A 26 -2.61 -0.48 -11.03
C THR A 26 -1.39 -1.30 -11.45
N TRP A 27 -0.21 -0.69 -11.54
CA TRP A 27 1.00 -1.37 -11.99
C TRP A 27 1.60 -2.25 -10.89
N ASP A 28 2.32 -3.29 -11.31
CA ASP A 28 3.23 -4.01 -10.41
C ASP A 28 4.43 -3.12 -10.08
N GLU A 29 4.75 -3.00 -8.80
CA GLU A 29 5.85 -2.16 -8.32
C GLU A 29 7.18 -2.51 -9.00
N GLY A 30 7.45 -3.82 -9.24
CA GLY A 30 8.68 -4.27 -9.89
C GLY A 30 8.79 -3.78 -11.35
N VAL A 31 7.66 -3.61 -12.05
CA VAL A 31 7.63 -3.01 -13.40
C VAL A 31 8.02 -1.53 -13.32
N PHE A 32 7.49 -0.80 -12.35
CA PHE A 32 7.85 0.61 -12.15
C PHE A 32 9.32 0.80 -11.75
N GLN A 33 9.85 -0.03 -10.85
CA GLN A 33 11.27 0.00 -10.47
C GLN A 33 12.18 -0.31 -11.66
N MET A 34 11.82 -1.29 -12.50
CA MET A 34 12.55 -1.57 -13.72
C MET A 34 12.51 -0.38 -14.69
N LEU A 35 11.35 0.25 -14.88
CA LEU A 35 11.20 1.42 -15.74
C LEU A 35 12.11 2.56 -15.29
N LYS A 36 12.16 2.86 -13.98
CA LYS A 36 13.06 3.88 -13.44
C LYS A 36 14.52 3.62 -13.83
N SER A 37 14.96 2.35 -13.78
CA SER A 37 16.32 1.97 -14.18
C SER A 37 16.58 2.10 -15.70
N ARG A 38 15.54 2.27 -16.51
CA ARG A 38 15.66 2.47 -17.97
C ARG A 38 15.60 3.92 -18.39
N LEU A 39 15.24 4.81 -17.49
CA LEU A 39 15.29 6.26 -17.70
C LEU A 39 16.72 6.76 -17.42
N ASP A 40 17.68 6.28 -18.21
CA ASP A 40 19.12 6.41 -18.00
C ASP A 40 19.76 7.44 -18.96
N LYS A 41 18.98 8.18 -19.70
CA LYS A 41 19.43 9.28 -20.56
C LYS A 41 19.55 10.60 -19.79
N PRO A 42 20.46 11.51 -20.17
CA PRO A 42 20.46 12.86 -19.60
C PRO A 42 19.11 13.55 -19.75
N TYR A 43 18.62 14.15 -18.65
CA TYR A 43 17.30 14.82 -18.58
C TYR A 43 16.12 13.91 -18.91
N SER A 44 16.22 12.62 -18.58
CA SER A 44 15.08 11.72 -18.74
C SER A 44 13.96 12.08 -17.78
N LYS A 45 12.71 11.90 -18.24
CA LYS A 45 11.49 12.26 -17.53
C LYS A 45 10.49 11.12 -17.54
N PHE A 46 9.71 11.07 -16.51
CA PHE A 46 8.54 10.21 -16.39
C PHE A 46 7.35 11.06 -15.99
N ASP A 47 6.30 11.03 -16.81
CA ASP A 47 5.01 11.62 -16.47
C ASP A 47 4.00 10.49 -16.29
N GLY A 48 3.06 10.67 -15.37
CA GLY A 48 2.08 9.65 -15.13
C GLY A 48 0.81 10.13 -14.45
N THR A 49 -0.24 9.34 -14.63
CA THR A 49 -1.54 9.54 -14.01
C THR A 49 -1.91 8.36 -13.13
N CYS A 50 -2.73 8.58 -12.14
CA CYS A 50 -3.35 7.53 -11.37
C CYS A 50 -4.60 8.02 -10.65
N ASN A 51 -5.53 7.11 -10.39
CA ASN A 51 -6.51 7.28 -9.33
C ASN A 51 -5.89 6.83 -8.00
N PRO A 52 -6.18 7.53 -6.88
CA PRO A 52 -5.69 7.13 -5.57
C PRO A 52 -6.20 5.77 -5.12
N GLU A 53 -5.37 5.07 -4.38
CA GLU A 53 -5.68 3.82 -3.70
C GLU A 53 -5.60 3.99 -2.17
N GLY A 54 -5.20 2.96 -1.43
CA GLY A 54 -4.96 3.07 0.00
C GLY A 54 -3.69 3.86 0.33
N PRO A 55 -3.61 4.51 1.50
CA PRO A 55 -2.46 5.33 1.91
C PRO A 55 -1.16 4.51 2.11
N SER A 56 -1.27 3.21 2.32
CA SER A 56 -0.12 2.29 2.41
C SER A 56 0.37 1.76 1.05
N HIS A 57 -0.27 2.15 -0.05
CA HIS A 57 0.07 1.68 -1.39
C HIS A 57 1.51 2.06 -1.77
N TRP A 58 2.22 1.18 -2.49
CA TRP A 58 3.62 1.39 -2.87
C TRP A 58 3.84 2.69 -3.64
N PHE A 59 2.91 3.06 -4.55
CA PHE A 59 3.02 4.28 -5.33
C PHE A 59 2.83 5.54 -4.47
N LYS A 60 1.93 5.50 -3.46
CA LYS A 60 1.81 6.60 -2.48
C LYS A 60 3.11 6.78 -1.69
N LYS A 61 3.72 5.68 -1.24
CA LYS A 61 5.03 5.74 -0.55
C LYS A 61 6.12 6.35 -1.44
N PHE A 62 6.11 6.03 -2.74
CA PHE A 62 7.02 6.65 -3.70
C PHE A 62 6.74 8.15 -3.85
N LEU A 63 5.48 8.56 -3.98
CA LEU A 63 5.10 9.97 -4.07
C LEU A 63 5.49 10.79 -2.82
N ASP A 64 5.50 10.16 -1.65
CA ASP A 64 5.88 10.78 -0.37
C ASP A 64 7.38 10.71 -0.08
N SER A 65 8.17 10.11 -0.96
CA SER A 65 9.63 10.00 -0.78
C SER A 65 10.36 11.31 -1.09
N ASP A 66 11.67 11.36 -0.79
CA ASP A 66 12.54 12.49 -1.10
C ASP A 66 12.91 12.59 -2.59
N ALA A 67 12.27 11.83 -3.48
CA ALA A 67 12.50 11.91 -4.92
C ALA A 67 12.01 13.27 -5.46
N ASP A 68 12.69 13.77 -6.51
CA ASP A 68 12.29 15.01 -7.22
C ASP A 68 11.02 14.75 -8.02
N ILE A 69 9.86 14.98 -7.39
CA ILE A 69 8.54 14.68 -7.94
C ILE A 69 7.70 15.95 -7.93
N TYR A 70 7.23 16.37 -9.11
CA TYR A 70 6.17 17.34 -9.22
C TYR A 70 4.81 16.64 -9.19
N GLN A 71 3.95 17.00 -8.24
CA GLN A 71 2.63 16.40 -8.09
C GLN A 71 1.54 17.42 -8.35
N GLN A 72 0.51 17.02 -9.09
CA GLN A 72 -0.73 17.75 -9.22
C GLN A 72 -1.88 16.84 -8.78
N LYS A 73 -2.78 17.40 -7.98
CA LYS A 73 -4.01 16.74 -7.56
C LYS A 73 -5.19 17.41 -8.24
N TYR A 74 -6.05 16.61 -8.80
CA TYR A 74 -7.33 17.04 -9.39
C TYR A 74 -8.48 16.31 -8.71
N THR A 75 -9.59 16.99 -8.58
CA THR A 75 -10.87 16.45 -8.15
C THR A 75 -11.79 16.31 -9.36
N LEU A 76 -12.89 15.59 -9.21
CA LEU A 76 -13.90 15.52 -10.26
C LEU A 76 -14.47 16.91 -10.61
N TYR A 77 -14.49 17.84 -9.63
CA TYR A 77 -14.98 19.21 -9.79
C TYR A 77 -14.08 20.10 -10.68
N ASP A 78 -12.82 19.71 -10.84
CA ASP A 78 -11.87 20.45 -11.68
C ASP A 78 -12.06 20.15 -13.18
N ASN A 79 -12.95 19.22 -13.55
CA ASN A 79 -13.24 18.91 -14.93
C ASN A 79 -14.36 19.83 -15.49
N PRO A 80 -14.00 20.86 -16.28
CA PRO A 80 -14.98 21.84 -16.80
C PRO A 80 -15.89 21.26 -17.87
N PHE A 81 -15.57 20.09 -18.41
CA PHE A 81 -16.33 19.44 -19.50
C PHE A 81 -17.34 18.41 -18.99
N LEU A 82 -17.34 18.13 -17.67
CA LEU A 82 -18.26 17.16 -17.11
C LEU A 82 -19.64 17.79 -16.95
N ALA A 83 -20.67 17.15 -17.52
CA ALA A 83 -22.04 17.58 -17.36
C ALA A 83 -22.48 17.52 -15.89
N LYS A 84 -23.24 18.52 -15.45
CA LYS A 84 -23.68 18.62 -14.04
C LYS A 84 -24.52 17.41 -13.59
N GLU A 85 -25.29 16.86 -14.48
CA GLU A 85 -26.13 15.67 -14.23
C GLU A 85 -25.27 14.44 -13.97
N VAL A 86 -24.17 14.29 -14.70
CA VAL A 86 -23.20 13.19 -14.49
C VAL A 86 -22.47 13.37 -13.17
N LEU A 87 -22.06 14.59 -12.83
CA LEU A 87 -21.43 14.90 -11.57
C LEU A 87 -22.34 14.53 -10.39
N GLN A 88 -23.60 14.96 -10.41
CA GLN A 88 -24.58 14.66 -9.38
C GLN A 88 -24.88 13.16 -9.25
N ALA A 89 -24.93 12.44 -10.38
CA ALA A 89 -25.11 11.00 -10.38
C ALA A 89 -23.96 10.29 -9.68
N LEU A 90 -22.70 10.62 -10.04
CA LEU A 90 -21.50 10.04 -9.42
C LEU A 90 -21.38 10.39 -7.94
N GLU A 91 -21.66 11.64 -7.55
CA GLU A 91 -21.70 12.03 -6.14
C GLU A 91 -22.75 11.21 -5.34
N THR A 92 -23.90 10.97 -5.93
CA THR A 92 -24.97 10.19 -5.29
C THR A 92 -24.60 8.72 -5.16
N GLU A 93 -24.00 8.17 -6.20
CA GLU A 93 -23.56 6.77 -6.26
C GLU A 93 -22.45 6.47 -5.23
N TYR A 94 -21.45 7.35 -5.15
CA TYR A 94 -20.27 7.11 -4.31
C TYR A 94 -20.36 7.67 -2.88
N ARG A 95 -21.40 8.48 -2.58
CA ARG A 95 -21.56 9.11 -1.27
C ARG A 95 -21.53 8.10 -0.12
N GLY A 96 -20.65 8.35 0.86
CA GLY A 96 -20.48 7.48 2.03
C GLY A 96 -19.60 6.25 1.77
N THR A 97 -19.00 6.14 0.60
CA THR A 97 -18.04 5.07 0.28
C THR A 97 -16.63 5.63 0.14
N VAL A 98 -15.61 4.77 0.25
CA VAL A 98 -14.21 5.13 -0.03
C VAL A 98 -13.99 5.64 -1.46
N PHE A 99 -14.86 5.24 -2.38
CA PHE A 99 -14.77 5.67 -3.78
C PHE A 99 -15.11 7.15 -3.95
N PHE A 100 -15.90 7.74 -3.05
CA PHE A 100 -16.11 9.18 -3.02
C PHE A 100 -14.80 9.91 -2.75
N ASP A 101 -14.08 9.49 -1.70
CA ASP A 101 -12.79 10.09 -1.37
C ASP A 101 -11.76 9.89 -2.50
N ARG A 102 -11.68 8.69 -3.07
CA ARG A 102 -10.68 8.35 -4.10
C ARG A 102 -10.99 8.97 -5.47
N TYR A 103 -12.22 8.85 -5.95
CA TYR A 103 -12.56 9.19 -7.34
C TYR A 103 -13.18 10.57 -7.50
N ILE A 104 -13.87 11.09 -6.47
CA ILE A 104 -14.42 12.44 -6.51
C ILE A 104 -13.41 13.45 -5.96
N LEU A 105 -12.82 13.17 -4.79
CA LEU A 105 -11.91 14.09 -4.11
C LEU A 105 -10.42 13.86 -4.43
N GLY A 106 -10.06 12.75 -5.06
CA GLY A 106 -8.68 12.42 -5.39
C GLY A 106 -7.81 12.15 -4.15
N ASP A 107 -8.38 11.58 -3.08
CA ASP A 107 -7.69 11.32 -1.83
C ASP A 107 -7.23 9.87 -1.70
N TRP A 108 -6.00 9.68 -1.19
CA TRP A 108 -5.50 8.36 -0.81
C TRP A 108 -6.16 7.92 0.49
N LYS A 109 -7.16 7.06 0.39
CA LYS A 109 -8.03 6.66 1.50
C LYS A 109 -8.09 5.16 1.65
N ALA A 110 -8.08 4.66 2.91
CA ALA A 110 -8.24 3.24 3.19
C ALA A 110 -9.63 2.74 2.75
N ALA A 111 -9.67 1.51 2.22
CA ALA A 111 -10.94 0.89 1.81
C ALA A 111 -11.86 0.63 3.00
N GLU A 112 -13.17 0.63 2.76
CA GLU A 112 -14.14 0.15 3.74
C GLU A 112 -13.84 -1.31 4.11
N GLY A 113 -14.13 -1.67 5.36
CA GLY A 113 -13.84 -3.00 5.89
C GLY A 113 -12.43 -3.18 6.44
N THR A 114 -11.58 -2.16 6.38
CA THR A 114 -10.31 -2.15 7.10
C THR A 114 -10.58 -2.11 8.61
N ILE A 115 -10.16 -3.15 9.34
CA ILE A 115 -10.42 -3.29 10.78
C ILE A 115 -9.84 -2.11 11.57
N TYR A 116 -8.63 -1.67 11.19
CA TYR A 116 -7.92 -0.57 11.83
C TYR A 116 -7.81 0.64 10.88
N MET A 117 -8.93 1.33 10.64
CA MET A 117 -9.00 2.48 9.74
C MET A 117 -7.96 3.56 10.07
N LEU A 118 -7.85 3.93 11.35
CA LEU A 118 -6.92 4.97 11.79
C LEU A 118 -5.46 4.58 11.52
N PHE A 119 -5.11 3.31 11.73
CA PHE A 119 -3.78 2.79 11.39
C PHE A 119 -3.54 2.83 9.87
N ALA A 120 -4.51 2.42 9.07
CA ALA A 120 -4.39 2.43 7.61
C ALA A 120 -4.24 3.84 7.04
N ASP A 121 -4.95 4.82 7.58
CA ASP A 121 -4.90 6.22 7.15
C ASP A 121 -3.64 6.95 7.63
N LYS A 122 -3.13 6.60 8.80
CA LYS A 122 -2.02 7.29 9.48
C LYS A 122 -0.92 6.34 9.93
N THR A 123 -0.55 5.40 9.11
CA THR A 123 0.42 4.33 9.44
C THR A 123 1.69 4.87 10.10
N LYS A 124 2.23 5.99 9.62
CA LYS A 124 3.47 6.59 10.15
C LYS A 124 3.36 7.01 11.62
N ASP A 125 2.16 7.35 12.10
CA ASP A 125 1.93 7.78 13.49
C ASP A 125 1.98 6.60 14.48
N PHE A 126 1.85 5.38 13.97
CA PHE A 126 1.81 4.14 14.76
C PHE A 126 3.09 3.32 14.65
N LEU A 127 3.95 3.61 13.69
CA LEU A 127 5.22 2.91 13.53
C LEU A 127 6.27 3.49 14.47
N VAL A 128 6.98 2.61 15.15
CA VAL A 128 8.13 2.96 15.99
C VAL A 128 9.34 2.12 15.59
N ASP A 129 10.49 2.75 15.44
CA ASP A 129 11.73 2.04 15.08
C ASP A 129 12.24 1.14 16.20
N ASN A 130 11.99 1.54 17.46
CA ASN A 130 12.41 0.80 18.64
C ASN A 130 11.42 0.99 19.78
N VAL A 131 11.10 -0.09 20.48
CA VAL A 131 10.33 -0.03 21.73
C VAL A 131 11.25 0.42 22.86
N LYS A 132 11.05 1.65 23.34
CA LYS A 132 11.86 2.25 24.42
C LYS A 132 11.29 1.94 25.82
N GLU A 133 10.04 1.56 25.88
CA GLU A 133 9.34 1.27 27.14
C GLU A 133 9.62 -0.16 27.59
N GLN A 134 9.68 -0.38 28.89
CA GLN A 134 9.82 -1.70 29.46
C GLN A 134 8.52 -2.49 29.31
N LEU A 135 8.63 -3.70 28.78
CA LEU A 135 7.50 -4.59 28.59
C LEU A 135 7.25 -5.45 29.84
N ALA A 136 6.00 -5.48 30.28
CA ALA A 136 5.57 -6.35 31.38
C ALA A 136 5.27 -7.77 30.90
N ILE A 137 4.69 -7.88 29.72
CA ILE A 137 4.25 -9.15 29.14
C ILE A 137 4.64 -9.14 27.66
N VAL A 138 5.18 -10.26 27.19
CA VAL A 138 5.33 -10.57 25.77
C VAL A 138 4.50 -11.82 25.50
N THR A 139 3.65 -11.75 24.48
CA THR A 139 2.78 -12.85 24.09
C THR A 139 2.88 -13.11 22.61
N ILE A 140 2.55 -14.31 22.18
CA ILE A 140 2.50 -14.70 20.79
C ILE A 140 1.13 -15.26 20.49
N GLY A 141 0.43 -14.58 19.59
CA GLY A 141 -0.82 -15.05 19.01
C GLY A 141 -0.56 -15.92 17.80
N VAL A 142 -1.32 -17.02 17.67
CA VAL A 142 -1.24 -17.92 16.52
C VAL A 142 -2.61 -18.04 15.89
N ASP A 143 -2.69 -17.78 14.58
CA ASP A 143 -3.87 -18.05 13.77
C ASP A 143 -3.58 -19.22 12.83
N TYR A 144 -4.29 -20.34 13.05
CA TYR A 144 -4.13 -21.56 12.26
C TYR A 144 -4.95 -21.47 10.98
N GLY A 145 -4.29 -21.20 9.87
CA GLY A 145 -4.92 -21.28 8.55
C GLY A 145 -5.14 -22.73 8.12
N ALA A 146 -6.29 -23.02 7.48
CA ALA A 146 -6.60 -24.33 6.90
C ALA A 146 -6.54 -24.28 5.37
N GLY A 147 -6.02 -25.33 4.75
CA GLY A 147 -5.99 -25.50 3.29
C GLY A 147 -5.06 -24.52 2.58
N LYS A 148 -5.61 -23.50 1.90
CA LYS A 148 -4.85 -22.47 1.18
C LYS A 148 -4.46 -21.28 2.05
N SER A 149 -4.96 -21.22 3.28
CA SER A 149 -4.65 -20.14 4.22
C SER A 149 -3.28 -20.36 4.85
N LYS A 150 -2.61 -19.26 5.19
CA LYS A 150 -1.32 -19.28 5.90
C LYS A 150 -1.57 -19.44 7.41
N ILE A 151 -0.60 -20.02 8.11
CA ILE A 151 -0.52 -19.90 9.56
C ILE A 151 0.19 -18.59 9.88
N LYS A 152 -0.39 -17.78 10.75
CA LYS A 152 0.18 -16.50 11.14
C LYS A 152 0.54 -16.48 12.61
N PHE A 153 1.72 -15.93 12.90
CA PHE A 153 2.19 -15.66 14.25
C PHE A 153 2.36 -14.16 14.41
N VAL A 154 1.93 -13.61 15.53
CA VAL A 154 2.11 -12.21 15.88
C VAL A 154 2.66 -12.12 17.31
N ALA A 155 3.88 -11.62 17.44
CA ALA A 155 4.47 -11.30 18.73
C ALA A 155 4.00 -9.91 19.19
N SER A 156 3.49 -9.81 20.41
CA SER A 156 3.02 -8.55 20.99
C SER A 156 3.58 -8.33 22.38
N GLY A 157 3.95 -7.07 22.67
CA GLY A 157 4.45 -6.64 23.97
C GLY A 157 3.52 -5.64 24.63
N ILE A 158 3.24 -5.81 25.91
CA ILE A 158 2.41 -4.90 26.73
C ILE A 158 3.31 -4.21 27.74
N THR A 159 3.22 -2.89 27.84
CA THR A 159 4.01 -2.10 28.77
C THR A 159 3.58 -2.30 30.24
N TYR A 160 4.47 -2.03 31.20
CA TYR A 160 4.19 -2.17 32.63
C TYR A 160 3.01 -1.31 33.10
N ASN A 161 2.75 -0.19 32.48
CA ASN A 161 1.61 0.68 32.78
C ASN A 161 0.31 0.22 32.11
N PHE A 162 0.34 -0.85 31.30
CA PHE A 162 -0.78 -1.40 30.52
C PHE A 162 -1.46 -0.39 29.57
N ARG A 163 -0.74 0.66 29.16
CA ARG A 163 -1.27 1.69 28.26
C ARG A 163 -0.96 1.45 26.80
N ASN A 164 0.19 0.84 26.53
CA ASN A 164 0.65 0.62 25.16
C ASN A 164 0.81 -0.88 24.89
N VAL A 165 0.38 -1.25 23.68
CA VAL A 165 0.61 -2.57 23.12
C VAL A 165 1.41 -2.38 21.83
N TYR A 166 2.54 -3.05 21.73
CA TYR A 166 3.39 -3.04 20.55
C TYR A 166 3.27 -4.38 19.82
N VAL A 167 3.07 -4.35 18.52
CA VAL A 167 3.34 -5.50 17.65
C VAL A 167 4.85 -5.50 17.41
N LEU A 168 5.52 -6.54 17.90
CA LEU A 168 6.97 -6.64 17.90
C LEU A 168 7.49 -7.31 16.65
N ASP A 169 6.78 -8.34 16.18
CA ASP A 169 7.16 -9.12 15.02
C ASP A 169 5.97 -9.90 14.47
N GLU A 170 6.05 -10.28 13.20
CA GLU A 170 5.09 -11.18 12.55
C GLU A 170 5.79 -12.22 11.68
N MET A 171 5.23 -13.43 11.64
CA MET A 171 5.72 -14.49 10.77
C MET A 171 4.56 -15.21 10.09
N ASP A 172 4.71 -15.41 8.77
CA ASP A 172 3.77 -16.17 7.94
C ASP A 172 4.38 -17.52 7.55
N LEU A 173 3.67 -18.62 7.83
CA LEU A 173 4.01 -19.93 7.31
C LEU A 173 3.01 -20.33 6.22
N SER A 174 3.53 -20.63 5.02
CA SER A 174 2.75 -21.11 3.88
C SER A 174 3.01 -22.59 3.66
N GLY A 175 1.99 -23.41 3.69
CA GLY A 175 2.09 -24.86 3.50
C GLY A 175 1.24 -25.65 4.48
N VAL A 176 1.40 -26.97 4.44
CA VAL A 176 0.79 -27.88 5.41
C VAL A 176 1.87 -28.25 6.43
N TYR A 177 1.65 -27.92 7.67
CA TYR A 177 2.56 -28.21 8.78
C TYR A 177 1.81 -29.02 9.83
N ASP A 178 2.48 -30.04 10.39
CA ASP A 178 2.02 -30.66 11.61
C ASP A 178 2.43 -29.83 12.86
N PRO A 179 1.88 -30.10 14.05
CA PRO A 179 2.18 -29.32 15.25
C PRO A 179 3.67 -29.32 15.65
N GLU A 180 4.40 -30.40 15.38
CA GLU A 180 5.84 -30.51 15.71
C GLU A 180 6.66 -29.61 14.78
N GLN A 181 6.37 -29.61 13.48
CA GLN A 181 7.00 -28.75 12.50
C GLN A 181 6.74 -27.25 12.78
N ILE A 182 5.53 -26.92 13.27
CA ILE A 182 5.21 -25.55 13.67
C ILE A 182 6.06 -25.14 14.88
N TYR A 183 6.18 -26.02 15.87
CA TYR A 183 6.97 -25.80 17.07
C TYR A 183 8.46 -25.58 16.76
N GLU A 184 9.06 -26.40 15.88
CA GLU A 184 10.45 -26.26 15.44
C GLU A 184 10.76 -24.95 14.71
N LYS A 185 9.76 -24.39 14.03
CA LYS A 185 9.88 -23.09 13.34
C LYS A 185 9.80 -21.90 14.29
N PHE A 186 9.33 -22.16 15.51
CA PHE A 186 9.00 -21.16 16.50
C PHE A 186 10.09 -20.96 17.56
N ILE A 187 10.94 -21.95 17.80
CA ILE A 187 12.09 -21.90 18.69
C ILE A 187 13.31 -21.41 17.91
#